data_bba658221991833951895d4740fcb869
#
_entry.id   bba658221991833951895d4740fcb869
#
_cell.length_a   1.000
_cell.length_b   1.000
_cell.length_c   1.000
_cell.angle_alpha   90.00
_cell.angle_beta   90.00
_cell.angle_gamma   90.00
#
_symmetry.space_group_name_H-M   'P 1'
#
loop_
_entity.id
_entity.type
_entity.pdbx_description
1 polymer ?
#
loop_
_entity_poly.entity_id
_entity_poly.type
_entity_poly.pdbx_seq_one_letter_code
_entity_poly.pdbx_strand_id
1 'polypeptide(L)'
;MMLSNLNLSSLPECTFEVRYVDSVLLNPCAEYQRLLRMGKVAKIAANFSEYIANEPKVSYRDGRYFVFDGQNTIEARKTCNGGRDLPIRCKVFYGLSKEHEALLFAVQTGISSELTAGEQLRAKLVAHEENACDFVSVTEDTGVRFALDGIRAPWKIYCIRSAYYIYKSYGASLYREMLSVLVDAWGGDSDSFLSGILHGMARFLALYQGEYSRERLILRLRTVHPKTITRLAQNDTGNVADRHMKQILSIYNGAGRTHNLPCKR
;
A
#
# COMPACT_ATOMS: atom_id res chain seq x y z
N MET A 1 2.38 -11.16 17.86
CA MET A 1 2.62 -11.15 19.30
C MET A 1 3.69 -12.18 19.66
N MET A 2 4.94 -12.08 19.13
CA MET A 2 6.06 -12.99 19.42
C MET A 2 7.45 -12.31 19.40
N LEU A 3 7.53 -10.98 19.28
CA LEU A 3 8.81 -10.27 19.21
C LEU A 3 9.20 -9.54 20.51
N SER A 4 8.30 -9.49 21.50
CA SER A 4 8.53 -8.77 22.76
C SER A 4 9.55 -9.42 23.71
N ASN A 5 10.09 -10.60 23.37
CA ASN A 5 11.02 -11.35 24.22
C ASN A 5 12.38 -11.64 23.57
N LEU A 6 12.71 -11.02 22.43
CA LEU A 6 14.04 -11.18 21.85
C LEU A 6 15.04 -10.29 22.61
N ASN A 7 15.89 -10.92 23.40
CA ASN A 7 16.86 -10.23 24.26
C ASN A 7 18.14 -9.87 23.46
N LEU A 8 18.22 -8.62 22.99
CA LEU A 8 19.41 -8.10 22.32
C LEU A 8 20.62 -7.93 23.28
N SER A 9 20.40 -7.99 24.61
CA SER A 9 21.49 -7.89 25.59
C SER A 9 22.41 -9.12 25.60
N SER A 10 22.01 -10.20 24.91
CA SER A 10 22.86 -11.39 24.72
C SER A 10 23.85 -11.27 23.57
N LEU A 11 23.77 -10.18 22.79
CA LEU A 11 24.71 -9.97 21.70
C LEU A 11 26.08 -9.58 22.25
N PRO A 12 27.19 -10.13 21.72
CA PRO A 12 28.53 -9.73 22.11
C PRO A 12 28.83 -8.31 21.66
N GLU A 13 29.80 -7.67 22.30
CA GLU A 13 30.44 -6.50 21.71
C GLU A 13 31.06 -6.92 20.38
N CYS A 14 30.52 -6.42 19.27
CA CYS A 14 31.01 -6.72 17.95
C CYS A 14 31.61 -5.49 17.30
N THR A 15 32.74 -5.68 16.64
CA THR A 15 33.32 -4.68 15.76
C THR A 15 32.70 -4.81 14.37
N PHE A 16 32.64 -3.70 13.65
CA PHE A 16 32.22 -3.72 12.25
C PHE A 16 33.04 -2.76 11.42
N GLU A 17 33.13 -3.05 10.15
CA GLU A 17 33.70 -2.13 9.16
C GLU A 17 32.77 -2.04 7.94
N VAL A 18 32.91 -0.96 7.17
CA VAL A 18 32.22 -0.84 5.87
C VAL A 18 33.28 -1.10 4.79
N ARG A 19 33.05 -2.14 3.98
CA ARG A 19 33.96 -2.53 2.90
C ARG A 19 33.20 -3.09 1.70
N TYR A 20 33.87 -3.10 0.55
CA TYR A 20 33.39 -3.80 -0.64
C TYR A 20 33.70 -5.29 -0.54
N VAL A 21 32.67 -6.12 -0.74
CA VAL A 21 32.76 -7.58 -0.79
C VAL A 21 32.19 -8.02 -2.14
N ASP A 22 32.89 -8.89 -2.86
CA ASP A 22 32.32 -9.43 -4.10
C ASP A 22 31.08 -10.27 -3.81
N SER A 23 30.05 -10.06 -4.59
CA SER A 23 28.74 -10.69 -4.37
C SER A 23 28.77 -12.22 -4.44
N VAL A 24 29.76 -12.81 -5.16
CA VAL A 24 29.99 -14.26 -5.19
C VAL A 24 30.38 -14.83 -3.83
N LEU A 25 30.96 -14.01 -2.95
CA LEU A 25 31.40 -14.40 -1.61
C LEU A 25 30.31 -14.23 -0.55
N LEU A 26 29.20 -13.59 -0.91
CA LEU A 26 28.10 -13.28 0.00
C LEU A 26 27.13 -14.47 0.08
N ASN A 27 27.15 -15.17 1.21
CA ASN A 27 26.39 -16.41 1.39
C ASN A 27 25.14 -16.14 2.23
N PRO A 28 23.92 -16.34 1.72
CA PRO A 28 22.73 -16.40 2.56
C PRO A 28 22.73 -17.69 3.37
N CYS A 29 22.43 -17.61 4.67
CA CYS A 29 22.32 -18.82 5.50
C CYS A 29 20.90 -19.40 5.41
N ALA A 30 20.74 -20.53 4.73
CA ALA A 30 19.44 -21.16 4.49
C ALA A 30 18.69 -21.56 5.78
N GLU A 31 19.39 -21.74 6.90
CA GLU A 31 18.79 -22.21 8.16
C GLU A 31 17.91 -21.17 8.84
N TYR A 32 18.19 -19.86 8.69
CA TYR A 32 17.38 -18.79 9.27
C TYR A 32 16.86 -17.78 8.25
N GLN A 33 17.40 -17.76 7.03
CA GLN A 33 16.96 -16.83 6.01
C GLN A 33 15.74 -17.35 5.22
N ARG A 34 14.91 -16.43 4.78
CA ARG A 34 13.80 -16.75 3.88
C ARG A 34 14.32 -17.06 2.48
N LEU A 35 13.56 -17.89 1.77
CA LEU A 35 13.76 -18.03 0.33
C LEU A 35 13.65 -16.67 -0.37
N LEU A 36 14.50 -16.47 -1.35
CA LEU A 36 14.55 -15.27 -2.16
C LEU A 36 13.19 -15.04 -2.85
N ARG A 37 12.65 -13.83 -2.74
CA ARG A 37 11.38 -13.47 -3.38
C ARG A 37 11.67 -12.74 -4.70
N MET A 38 11.73 -13.46 -5.82
CA MET A 38 12.08 -12.90 -7.14
C MET A 38 11.18 -11.71 -7.53
N GLY A 39 9.87 -11.73 -7.20
CA GLY A 39 8.99 -10.59 -7.42
C GLY A 39 9.38 -9.34 -6.62
N LYS A 40 9.96 -9.49 -5.41
CA LYS A 40 10.51 -8.36 -4.63
C LYS A 40 11.82 -7.88 -5.23
N VAL A 41 12.68 -8.80 -5.65
CA VAL A 41 13.97 -8.48 -6.33
C VAL A 41 13.69 -7.66 -7.59
N ALA A 42 12.76 -8.09 -8.46
CA ALA A 42 12.38 -7.38 -9.68
C ALA A 42 11.88 -5.96 -9.40
N LYS A 43 11.04 -5.78 -8.35
CA LYS A 43 10.54 -4.46 -7.95
C LYS A 43 11.67 -3.54 -7.46
N ILE A 44 12.63 -4.07 -6.70
CA ILE A 44 13.79 -3.30 -6.24
C ILE A 44 14.66 -2.94 -7.44
N ALA A 45 14.96 -3.89 -8.33
CA ALA A 45 15.78 -3.66 -9.51
C ALA A 45 15.20 -2.62 -10.47
N ALA A 46 13.87 -2.66 -10.71
CA ALA A 46 13.18 -1.70 -11.57
C ALA A 46 13.24 -0.25 -11.06
N ASN A 47 13.41 -0.05 -9.74
CA ASN A 47 13.46 1.27 -9.10
C ASN A 47 14.78 1.43 -8.32
N PHE A 48 15.84 0.75 -8.75
CA PHE A 48 17.09 0.73 -8.01
C PHE A 48 17.75 2.11 -8.01
N SER A 49 18.15 2.55 -6.82
CA SER A 49 18.94 3.77 -6.63
C SER A 49 19.88 3.58 -5.44
N GLU A 50 21.13 3.92 -5.61
CA GLU A 50 22.12 3.91 -4.51
C GLU A 50 21.75 4.84 -3.36
N TYR A 51 20.97 5.91 -3.60
CA TYR A 51 20.51 6.82 -2.56
C TYR A 51 19.51 6.19 -1.59
N ILE A 52 18.79 5.15 -2.01
CA ILE A 52 17.78 4.48 -1.20
C ILE A 52 18.12 3.03 -0.86
N ALA A 53 19.11 2.46 -1.52
CA ALA A 53 19.53 1.09 -1.29
C ALA A 53 20.32 0.99 0.02
N ASN A 54 19.82 0.18 0.95
CA ASN A 54 20.53 -0.08 2.19
C ASN A 54 21.79 -0.91 1.92
N GLU A 55 22.85 -0.67 2.72
CA GLU A 55 24.03 -1.52 2.75
C GLU A 55 23.65 -2.88 3.34
N PRO A 56 23.97 -3.99 2.65
CA PRO A 56 23.80 -5.32 3.22
C PRO A 56 24.60 -5.46 4.51
N LYS A 57 23.99 -6.15 5.51
CA LYS A 57 24.66 -6.49 6.75
C LYS A 57 25.12 -7.93 6.70
N VAL A 58 26.38 -8.11 6.97
CA VAL A 58 27.12 -9.35 6.75
C VAL A 58 27.91 -9.70 8.00
N SER A 59 27.91 -10.95 8.40
CA SER A 59 28.79 -11.48 9.42
C SER A 59 29.95 -12.18 8.76
N TYR A 60 31.17 -11.95 9.27
CA TYR A 60 32.37 -12.69 8.85
C TYR A 60 32.75 -13.69 9.94
N ARG A 61 32.56 -14.97 9.66
CA ARG A 61 32.94 -16.08 10.54
C ARG A 61 33.45 -17.27 9.69
N ASP A 62 34.31 -18.07 10.26
CA ASP A 62 34.84 -19.28 9.63
C ASP A 62 35.43 -19.04 8.20
N GLY A 63 36.01 -17.87 7.99
CA GLY A 63 36.55 -17.47 6.70
C GLY A 63 35.55 -17.12 5.62
N ARG A 64 34.26 -16.97 5.96
CA ARG A 64 33.16 -16.73 5.03
C ARG A 64 32.29 -15.55 5.43
N TYR A 65 31.62 -14.94 4.44
CA TYR A 65 30.67 -13.85 4.63
C TYR A 65 29.25 -14.39 4.62
N PHE A 66 28.52 -14.24 5.74
CA PHE A 66 27.13 -14.65 5.88
C PHE A 66 26.22 -13.42 5.92
N VAL A 67 25.34 -13.31 4.94
CA VAL A 67 24.39 -12.18 4.86
C VAL A 67 23.27 -12.43 5.86
N PHE A 68 23.00 -11.50 6.77
CA PHE A 68 21.83 -11.59 7.65
C PHE A 68 20.77 -10.48 7.39
N ASP A 69 21.12 -9.47 6.56
CA ASP A 69 20.18 -8.49 6.03
C ASP A 69 20.61 -8.02 4.64
N GLY A 70 19.61 -7.69 3.80
CA GLY A 70 19.85 -7.12 2.46
C GLY A 70 19.93 -8.13 1.32
N GLN A 71 19.59 -9.41 1.51
CA GLN A 71 19.64 -10.45 0.46
C GLN A 71 18.93 -10.02 -0.84
N ASN A 72 17.69 -9.44 -0.75
CA ASN A 72 16.98 -8.98 -1.95
C ASN A 72 17.69 -7.79 -2.63
N THR A 73 18.37 -6.94 -1.87
CA THR A 73 19.14 -5.80 -2.40
C THR A 73 20.38 -6.28 -3.13
N ILE A 74 21.09 -7.29 -2.61
CA ILE A 74 22.23 -7.93 -3.27
C ILE A 74 21.80 -8.48 -4.64
N GLU A 75 20.70 -9.25 -4.67
CA GLU A 75 20.22 -9.86 -5.90
C GLU A 75 19.67 -8.83 -6.89
N ALA A 76 19.05 -7.74 -6.40
CA ALA A 76 18.63 -6.62 -7.25
C ALA A 76 19.85 -5.92 -7.89
N ARG A 77 20.94 -5.71 -7.16
CA ARG A 77 22.19 -5.15 -7.70
C ARG A 77 22.78 -6.05 -8.79
N LYS A 78 22.82 -7.38 -8.56
CA LYS A 78 23.23 -8.35 -9.59
C LYS A 78 22.33 -8.27 -10.81
N THR A 79 21.01 -8.19 -10.62
CA THR A 79 20.03 -8.04 -11.71
C THR A 79 20.31 -6.79 -12.54
N CYS A 80 20.55 -5.64 -11.89
CA CYS A 80 20.92 -4.39 -12.56
C CYS A 80 22.28 -4.48 -13.29
N ASN A 81 23.18 -5.36 -12.83
CA ASN A 81 24.48 -5.64 -13.46
C ASN A 81 24.41 -6.74 -14.55
N GLY A 82 23.23 -7.02 -15.07
CA GLY A 82 23.02 -8.06 -16.10
C GLY A 82 23.20 -9.48 -15.58
N GLY A 83 22.91 -9.72 -14.31
CA GLY A 83 23.02 -11.03 -13.64
C GLY A 83 24.44 -11.42 -13.25
N ARG A 84 25.42 -10.53 -13.44
CA ARG A 84 26.82 -10.78 -13.12
C ARG A 84 27.15 -10.34 -11.71
N ASP A 85 28.12 -11.04 -11.08
CA ASP A 85 28.66 -10.65 -9.79
C ASP A 85 29.37 -9.30 -9.85
N LEU A 86 29.38 -8.60 -8.73
CA LEU A 86 29.98 -7.27 -8.60
C LEU A 86 30.41 -7.02 -7.14
N PRO A 87 31.36 -6.11 -6.89
CA PRO A 87 31.68 -5.64 -5.56
C PRO A 87 30.50 -4.85 -4.97
N ILE A 88 30.06 -5.24 -3.79
CA ILE A 88 28.93 -4.59 -3.07
C ILE A 88 29.47 -4.02 -1.77
N ARG A 89 29.16 -2.76 -1.50
CA ARG A 89 29.49 -2.11 -0.24
C ARG A 89 28.59 -2.69 0.85
N CYS A 90 29.23 -3.33 1.84
CA CYS A 90 28.58 -4.07 2.91
C CYS A 90 29.06 -3.56 4.28
N LYS A 91 28.19 -3.61 5.27
CA LYS A 91 28.55 -3.47 6.68
C LYS A 91 28.89 -4.87 7.22
N VAL A 92 30.19 -5.12 7.44
CA VAL A 92 30.71 -6.43 7.85
C VAL A 92 30.94 -6.44 9.35
N PHE A 93 30.31 -7.36 10.05
CA PHE A 93 30.40 -7.58 11.49
C PHE A 93 31.30 -8.76 11.80
N TYR A 94 32.12 -8.63 12.86
CA TYR A 94 33.03 -9.65 13.34
C TYR A 94 32.58 -10.11 14.76
N GLY A 95 32.87 -11.38 15.08
CA GLY A 95 32.58 -11.93 16.40
C GLY A 95 31.10 -12.39 16.61
N LEU A 96 30.28 -12.36 15.55
CA LEU A 96 28.93 -12.92 15.63
C LEU A 96 28.94 -14.43 15.44
N SER A 97 28.14 -15.16 16.23
CA SER A 97 27.82 -16.56 15.97
C SER A 97 26.61 -16.69 15.04
N LYS A 98 26.35 -17.90 14.54
CA LYS A 98 25.16 -18.18 13.70
C LYS A 98 23.85 -17.86 14.44
N GLU A 99 23.81 -18.12 15.74
CA GLU A 99 22.66 -17.81 16.60
C GLU A 99 22.42 -16.29 16.71
N HIS A 100 23.52 -15.52 16.83
CA HIS A 100 23.46 -14.05 16.82
C HIS A 100 22.96 -13.51 15.46
N GLU A 101 23.42 -14.06 14.35
CA GLU A 101 22.94 -13.71 13.00
C GLU A 101 21.43 -13.98 12.87
N ALA A 102 20.96 -15.15 13.32
CA ALA A 102 19.56 -15.54 13.31
C ALA A 102 18.69 -14.60 14.18
N LEU A 103 19.18 -14.23 15.37
CA LEU A 103 18.51 -13.28 16.25
C LEU A 103 18.39 -11.90 15.59
N LEU A 104 19.47 -11.38 15.02
CA LEU A 104 19.50 -10.09 14.33
C LEU A 104 18.57 -10.09 13.12
N PHE A 105 18.56 -11.17 12.34
CA PHE A 105 17.62 -11.34 11.22
C PHE A 105 16.16 -11.31 11.68
N ALA A 106 15.82 -12.00 12.78
CA ALA A 106 14.46 -12.04 13.31
C ALA A 106 14.01 -10.67 13.82
N VAL A 107 14.85 -9.97 14.57
CA VAL A 107 14.56 -8.62 15.10
C VAL A 107 14.37 -7.63 13.95
N GLN A 108 15.28 -7.59 12.99
CA GLN A 108 15.24 -6.64 11.90
C GLN A 108 14.03 -6.86 10.99
N THR A 109 13.66 -8.11 10.75
CA THR A 109 12.44 -8.42 9.99
C THR A 109 11.16 -8.09 10.74
N GLY A 110 11.18 -8.08 12.07
CA GLY A 110 10.03 -7.77 12.90
C GLY A 110 9.83 -6.29 13.20
N ILE A 111 10.91 -5.50 13.17
CA ILE A 111 10.88 -4.05 13.42
C ILE A 111 10.62 -3.25 12.14
N SER A 112 10.99 -3.77 10.98
CA SER A 112 10.78 -3.12 9.68
C SER A 112 9.31 -3.21 9.27
N SER A 113 8.46 -2.34 9.83
CA SER A 113 7.09 -2.15 9.35
C SER A 113 7.11 -1.43 8.00
N GLU A 114 6.31 -1.91 7.05
CA GLU A 114 6.06 -1.15 5.82
C GLU A 114 5.36 0.17 6.18
N LEU A 115 5.79 1.27 5.56
CA LEU A 115 5.13 2.56 5.71
C LEU A 115 3.63 2.45 5.41
N THR A 116 2.81 3.04 6.25
CA THR A 116 1.38 3.16 6.01
C THR A 116 1.10 3.99 4.76
N ALA A 117 -0.09 3.86 4.19
CA ALA A 117 -0.46 4.65 3.00
C ALA A 117 -0.44 6.16 3.28
N GLY A 118 -0.76 6.58 4.51
CA GLY A 118 -0.68 7.98 4.94
C GLY A 118 0.76 8.50 5.02
N GLU A 119 1.68 7.70 5.57
CA GLU A 119 3.10 8.04 5.64
C GLU A 119 3.72 8.11 4.24
N GLN A 120 3.37 7.15 3.36
CA GLN A 120 3.82 7.15 1.96
C GLN A 120 3.32 8.39 1.22
N LEU A 121 2.05 8.75 1.37
CA LEU A 121 1.48 9.94 0.74
C LEU A 121 2.16 11.21 1.26
N ARG A 122 2.37 11.33 2.58
CA ARG A 122 3.07 12.46 3.19
C ARG A 122 4.48 12.62 2.63
N ALA A 123 5.25 11.53 2.53
CA ALA A 123 6.60 11.58 1.96
C ALA A 123 6.60 12.04 0.50
N LYS A 124 5.64 11.57 -0.31
CA LYS A 124 5.48 11.99 -1.71
C LYS A 124 5.11 13.46 -1.85
N LEU A 125 4.27 13.99 -0.96
CA LEU A 125 3.91 15.42 -0.95
C LEU A 125 5.11 16.30 -0.62
N VAL A 126 5.93 15.90 0.36
CA VAL A 126 7.18 16.62 0.69
C VAL A 126 8.17 16.57 -0.48
N ALA A 127 8.18 15.46 -1.22
CA ALA A 127 9.00 15.31 -2.43
C ALA A 127 8.39 16.00 -3.67
N HIS A 128 7.26 16.70 -3.53
CA HIS A 128 6.55 17.37 -4.63
C HIS A 128 6.24 16.45 -5.82
N GLU A 129 5.94 15.15 -5.55
CA GLU A 129 5.57 14.22 -6.60
C GLU A 129 4.23 14.66 -7.21
N GLU A 130 4.25 14.96 -8.52
CA GLU A 130 3.16 15.60 -9.25
C GLU A 130 1.81 14.86 -9.09
N ASN A 131 1.79 13.54 -9.29
CA ASN A 131 0.57 12.75 -9.15
C ASN A 131 0.01 12.74 -7.72
N ALA A 132 0.87 12.81 -6.70
CA ALA A 132 0.42 12.88 -5.31
C ALA A 132 -0.15 14.26 -4.99
N CYS A 133 0.48 15.32 -5.49
CA CYS A 133 0.01 16.69 -5.32
C CYS A 133 -1.34 16.89 -6.00
N ASP A 134 -1.50 16.43 -7.27
CA ASP A 134 -2.77 16.52 -7.99
C ASP A 134 -3.87 15.70 -7.31
N PHE A 135 -3.57 14.46 -6.89
CA PHE A 135 -4.50 13.61 -6.15
C PHE A 135 -5.03 14.27 -4.87
N VAL A 136 -4.15 14.94 -4.11
CA VAL A 136 -4.55 15.66 -2.90
C VAL A 136 -5.35 16.89 -3.24
N SER A 137 -4.92 17.70 -4.21
CA SER A 137 -5.64 18.89 -4.67
C SER A 137 -7.06 18.55 -5.12
N VAL A 138 -7.22 17.54 -5.99
CA VAL A 138 -8.53 17.09 -6.47
C VAL A 138 -9.44 16.63 -5.31
N THR A 139 -8.87 16.01 -4.28
CA THR A 139 -9.62 15.59 -3.09
C THR A 139 -10.07 16.79 -2.26
N GLU A 140 -9.16 17.74 -2.00
CA GLU A 140 -9.41 18.92 -1.17
C GLU A 140 -10.38 19.90 -1.84
N ASP A 141 -10.41 19.98 -3.16
CA ASP A 141 -11.42 20.74 -3.93
C ASP A 141 -12.86 20.31 -3.61
N THR A 142 -13.08 19.09 -3.13
CA THR A 142 -14.39 18.59 -2.69
C THR A 142 -14.68 18.83 -1.20
N GLY A 143 -13.79 19.52 -0.48
CA GLY A 143 -13.86 19.75 0.97
C GLY A 143 -13.41 18.57 1.81
N VAL A 144 -12.98 17.47 1.21
CA VAL A 144 -12.53 16.24 1.88
C VAL A 144 -11.01 16.23 2.02
N ARG A 145 -10.48 15.64 3.10
CA ARG A 145 -9.05 15.50 3.34
C ARG A 145 -8.64 14.04 3.54
N PHE A 146 -7.36 13.76 3.51
CA PHE A 146 -6.84 12.45 3.87
C PHE A 146 -6.55 12.33 5.37
N ALA A 147 -6.87 11.19 5.95
CA ALA A 147 -6.51 10.82 7.31
C ALA A 147 -5.03 10.36 7.36
N LEU A 148 -4.10 11.31 7.18
CA LEU A 148 -2.66 11.02 7.22
C LEU A 148 -2.16 10.61 8.62
N ASP A 149 -2.94 10.92 9.63
CA ASP A 149 -2.76 10.54 11.04
C ASP A 149 -3.27 9.12 11.35
N GLY A 150 -3.93 8.47 10.37
CA GLY A 150 -4.56 7.18 10.56
C GLY A 150 -5.87 7.22 11.36
N ILE A 151 -6.38 8.41 11.69
CA ILE A 151 -7.60 8.58 12.49
C ILE A 151 -8.79 8.79 11.57
N ARG A 152 -9.76 7.87 11.66
CA ARG A 152 -11.02 7.99 10.95
C ARG A 152 -11.90 9.08 11.58
N ALA A 153 -12.34 10.02 10.77
CA ALA A 153 -13.18 11.14 11.19
C ALA A 153 -14.09 11.61 10.03
N PRO A 154 -15.15 12.38 10.30
CA PRO A 154 -15.91 13.06 9.25
C PRO A 154 -14.99 13.92 8.37
N TRP A 155 -15.34 14.03 7.10
CA TRP A 155 -14.58 14.77 6.08
C TRP A 155 -13.16 14.25 5.82
N LYS A 156 -12.85 13.00 6.27
CA LYS A 156 -11.54 12.39 6.07
C LYS A 156 -11.65 11.03 5.40
N ILE A 157 -10.85 10.81 4.36
CA ILE A 157 -10.64 9.51 3.71
C ILE A 157 -9.53 8.78 4.44
N TYR A 158 -9.87 7.67 5.09
CA TYR A 158 -8.93 6.78 5.76
C TYR A 158 -8.32 5.74 4.80
N CYS A 159 -9.11 5.24 3.83
CA CYS A 159 -8.67 4.21 2.88
C CYS A 159 -7.90 4.81 1.67
N ILE A 160 -6.78 5.48 1.96
CA ILE A 160 -5.97 6.23 0.98
C ILE A 160 -5.57 5.37 -0.23
N ARG A 161 -5.17 4.10 -0.02
CA ARG A 161 -4.80 3.18 -1.12
C ARG A 161 -5.96 2.97 -2.11
N SER A 162 -7.17 2.77 -1.60
CA SER A 162 -8.37 2.60 -2.44
C SER A 162 -8.71 3.89 -3.21
N ALA A 163 -8.66 5.03 -2.54
CA ALA A 163 -8.88 6.32 -3.18
C ALA A 163 -7.87 6.60 -4.30
N TYR A 164 -6.58 6.35 -4.03
CA TYR A 164 -5.51 6.53 -5.03
C TYR A 164 -5.65 5.56 -6.21
N TYR A 165 -6.03 4.31 -5.95
CA TYR A 165 -6.32 3.34 -7.01
C TYR A 165 -7.44 3.83 -7.93
N ILE A 166 -8.55 4.34 -7.35
CA ILE A 166 -9.68 4.87 -8.12
C ILE A 166 -9.26 6.10 -8.95
N TYR A 167 -8.54 7.04 -8.32
CA TYR A 167 -7.99 8.21 -9.01
C TYR A 167 -7.13 7.82 -10.23
N LYS A 168 -6.23 6.84 -10.07
CA LYS A 168 -5.36 6.37 -11.16
C LYS A 168 -6.11 5.57 -12.23
N SER A 169 -7.13 4.81 -11.86
CA SER A 169 -7.85 3.90 -12.77
C SER A 169 -8.94 4.62 -13.57
N TYR A 170 -9.60 5.62 -12.99
CA TYR A 170 -10.74 6.30 -13.60
C TYR A 170 -10.46 7.77 -13.94
N GLY A 171 -9.32 8.30 -13.53
CA GLY A 171 -8.93 9.69 -13.76
C GLY A 171 -9.50 10.69 -12.75
N ALA A 172 -8.90 11.89 -12.74
CA ALA A 172 -9.21 12.95 -11.79
C ALA A 172 -10.66 13.43 -11.87
N SER A 173 -11.23 13.51 -13.09
CA SER A 173 -12.59 14.01 -13.29
C SER A 173 -13.66 13.11 -12.66
N LEU A 174 -13.62 11.80 -12.93
CA LEU A 174 -14.57 10.85 -12.33
C LEU A 174 -14.35 10.73 -10.83
N TYR A 175 -13.11 10.75 -10.38
CA TYR A 175 -12.77 10.72 -8.95
C TYR A 175 -13.36 11.93 -8.21
N ARG A 176 -13.23 13.15 -8.75
CA ARG A 176 -13.85 14.37 -8.20
C ARG A 176 -15.36 14.26 -8.17
N GLU A 177 -16.00 13.83 -9.27
CA GLU A 177 -17.45 13.63 -9.34
C GLU A 177 -17.92 12.63 -8.29
N MET A 178 -17.21 11.52 -8.12
CA MET A 178 -17.49 10.51 -7.10
C MET A 178 -17.51 11.14 -5.69
N LEU A 179 -16.46 11.88 -5.33
CA LEU A 179 -16.38 12.52 -4.01
C LEU A 179 -17.47 13.57 -3.83
N SER A 180 -17.74 14.38 -4.85
CA SER A 180 -18.80 15.39 -4.81
C SER A 180 -20.19 14.75 -4.58
N VAL A 181 -20.51 13.65 -5.26
CA VAL A 181 -21.77 12.92 -5.04
C VAL A 181 -21.87 12.38 -3.60
N LEU A 182 -20.76 11.81 -3.08
CA LEU A 182 -20.74 11.27 -1.70
C LEU A 182 -20.91 12.37 -0.66
N VAL A 183 -20.25 13.51 -0.85
CA VAL A 183 -20.36 14.69 0.03
C VAL A 183 -21.78 15.25 -0.02
N ASP A 184 -22.33 15.45 -1.21
CA ASP A 184 -23.69 15.97 -1.37
C ASP A 184 -24.76 15.03 -0.79
N ALA A 185 -24.54 13.71 -0.88
CA ALA A 185 -25.47 12.74 -0.33
C ALA A 185 -25.39 12.65 1.21
N TRP A 186 -24.20 12.62 1.79
CA TRP A 186 -24.01 12.26 3.20
C TRP A 186 -23.23 13.28 4.05
N GLY A 187 -22.96 14.48 3.52
CA GLY A 187 -22.41 15.59 4.30
C GLY A 187 -21.08 15.28 4.97
N GLY A 188 -20.20 14.54 4.30
CA GLY A 188 -18.88 14.22 4.85
C GLY A 188 -18.87 13.14 5.95
N ASP A 189 -19.95 12.37 6.11
CA ASP A 189 -19.98 11.22 7.03
C ASP A 189 -18.81 10.27 6.76
N SER A 190 -18.10 9.87 7.80
CA SER A 190 -16.90 9.00 7.69
C SER A 190 -17.19 7.63 7.08
N ASP A 191 -18.44 7.14 7.16
CA ASP A 191 -18.86 5.86 6.58
C ASP A 191 -19.09 5.96 5.06
N SER A 192 -19.32 7.17 4.53
CA SER A 192 -19.41 7.41 3.09
C SER A 192 -18.10 7.19 2.36
N PHE A 193 -16.97 7.27 3.06
CA PHE A 193 -15.63 7.06 2.53
C PHE A 193 -15.06 5.67 2.79
N LEU A 194 -15.88 4.68 3.11
CA LEU A 194 -15.45 3.28 3.19
C LEU A 194 -14.98 2.78 1.82
N SER A 195 -13.93 1.97 1.82
CA SER A 195 -13.33 1.44 0.58
C SER A 195 -14.36 0.84 -0.39
N GLY A 196 -15.29 0.02 0.13
CA GLY A 196 -16.36 -0.57 -0.69
C GLY A 196 -17.29 0.46 -1.31
N ILE A 197 -17.64 1.52 -0.56
CA ILE A 197 -18.48 2.62 -1.06
C ILE A 197 -17.75 3.37 -2.18
N LEU A 198 -16.48 3.73 -1.98
CA LEU A 198 -15.68 4.41 -3.00
C LEU A 198 -15.60 3.58 -4.28
N HIS A 199 -15.23 2.29 -4.18
CA HIS A 199 -15.13 1.42 -5.36
C HIS A 199 -16.48 1.21 -6.05
N GLY A 200 -17.55 0.99 -5.29
CA GLY A 200 -18.90 0.81 -5.83
C GLY A 200 -19.43 2.05 -6.54
N MET A 201 -19.21 3.24 -5.95
CA MET A 201 -19.60 4.50 -6.56
C MET A 201 -18.80 4.81 -7.82
N ALA A 202 -17.47 4.64 -7.79
CA ALA A 202 -16.64 4.82 -8.98
C ALA A 202 -17.08 3.89 -10.13
N ARG A 203 -17.37 2.63 -9.81
CA ARG A 203 -17.87 1.64 -10.77
C ARG A 203 -19.24 2.05 -11.32
N PHE A 204 -20.17 2.52 -10.47
CA PHE A 204 -21.47 3.00 -10.89
C PHE A 204 -21.35 4.19 -11.87
N LEU A 205 -20.58 5.21 -11.49
CA LEU A 205 -20.41 6.40 -12.32
C LEU A 205 -19.78 6.07 -13.67
N ALA A 206 -18.79 5.18 -13.70
CA ALA A 206 -18.14 4.76 -14.93
C ALA A 206 -19.09 3.97 -15.86
N LEU A 207 -19.90 3.04 -15.30
CA LEU A 207 -20.81 2.20 -16.11
C LEU A 207 -22.02 2.96 -16.64
N TYR A 208 -22.50 3.97 -15.91
CA TYR A 208 -23.73 4.71 -16.25
C TYR A 208 -23.45 6.16 -16.63
N GLN A 209 -22.22 6.46 -17.05
CA GLN A 209 -21.85 7.80 -17.48
C GLN A 209 -22.80 8.30 -18.60
N GLY A 210 -23.40 9.47 -18.39
CA GLY A 210 -24.39 10.06 -19.30
C GLY A 210 -25.79 9.45 -19.27
N GLU A 211 -26.03 8.41 -18.45
CA GLU A 211 -27.32 7.72 -18.37
C GLU A 211 -28.05 7.98 -17.02
N TYR A 212 -27.33 8.38 -15.97
CA TYR A 212 -27.91 8.64 -14.65
C TYR A 212 -28.20 10.14 -14.44
N SER A 213 -29.22 10.44 -13.61
CA SER A 213 -29.41 11.79 -13.08
C SER A 213 -28.68 11.91 -11.74
N ARG A 214 -27.79 12.90 -11.67
CA ARG A 214 -27.00 13.20 -10.45
C ARG A 214 -27.91 13.57 -9.28
N GLU A 215 -28.91 14.41 -9.52
CA GLU A 215 -29.85 14.87 -8.51
C GLU A 215 -30.64 13.69 -7.92
N ARG A 216 -31.14 12.80 -8.81
CA ARG A 216 -31.84 11.59 -8.39
C ARG A 216 -30.92 10.67 -7.56
N LEU A 217 -29.67 10.47 -7.98
CA LEU A 217 -28.71 9.66 -7.26
C LEU A 217 -28.52 10.19 -5.83
N ILE A 218 -28.25 11.47 -5.67
CA ILE A 218 -28.06 12.13 -4.38
C ILE A 218 -29.30 11.99 -3.50
N LEU A 219 -30.49 12.32 -4.04
CA LEU A 219 -31.75 12.22 -3.29
C LEU A 219 -32.01 10.79 -2.79
N ARG A 220 -31.74 9.79 -3.63
CA ARG A 220 -31.90 8.38 -3.26
C ARG A 220 -30.87 7.92 -2.22
N LEU A 221 -29.62 8.31 -2.38
CA LEU A 221 -28.56 7.95 -1.43
C LEU A 221 -28.81 8.53 -0.03
N ARG A 222 -29.36 9.74 0.06
CA ARG A 222 -29.74 10.39 1.34
C ARG A 222 -30.72 9.57 2.17
N THR A 223 -31.51 8.71 1.54
CA THR A 223 -32.49 7.87 2.26
C THR A 223 -31.89 6.65 2.93
N VAL A 224 -30.61 6.35 2.67
CA VAL A 224 -29.94 5.13 3.14
C VAL A 224 -28.59 5.48 3.76
N HIS A 225 -28.32 4.99 4.96
CA HIS A 225 -27.02 5.18 5.59
C HIS A 225 -25.93 4.34 4.89
N PRO A 226 -24.69 4.86 4.68
CA PRO A 226 -23.61 4.14 3.98
C PRO A 226 -23.31 2.75 4.53
N LYS A 227 -23.33 2.55 5.85
CA LYS A 227 -23.17 1.23 6.46
C LYS A 227 -24.20 0.20 6.00
N THR A 228 -25.41 0.62 5.71
CA THR A 228 -26.45 -0.29 5.21
C THR A 228 -26.09 -0.82 3.83
N ILE A 229 -25.57 0.04 2.96
CA ILE A 229 -25.04 -0.37 1.64
C ILE A 229 -23.94 -1.42 1.80
N THR A 230 -22.97 -1.15 2.68
CA THR A 230 -21.87 -2.07 2.94
C THR A 230 -22.35 -3.41 3.49
N ARG A 231 -23.32 -3.40 4.43
CA ARG A 231 -23.90 -4.61 4.99
C ARG A 231 -24.64 -5.45 3.93
N LEU A 232 -25.45 -4.80 3.10
CA LEU A 232 -26.19 -5.49 2.03
C LEU A 232 -25.23 -6.05 0.97
N ALA A 233 -24.18 -5.31 0.61
CA ALA A 233 -23.17 -5.76 -0.32
C ALA A 233 -22.39 -7.01 0.13
N GLN A 234 -22.34 -7.32 1.44
CA GLN A 234 -21.73 -8.55 1.95
C GLN A 234 -22.47 -9.82 1.52
N ASN A 235 -23.77 -9.73 1.27
CA ASN A 235 -24.61 -10.86 0.86
C ASN A 235 -24.62 -11.07 -0.67
N ASP A 236 -24.02 -10.15 -1.43
CA ASP A 236 -23.92 -10.24 -2.89
C ASP A 236 -22.69 -11.04 -3.35
N THR A 237 -22.77 -11.56 -4.57
CA THR A 237 -21.66 -12.26 -5.24
C THR A 237 -20.87 -11.31 -6.14
N GLY A 238 -19.58 -11.57 -6.30
CA GLY A 238 -18.67 -10.79 -7.14
C GLY A 238 -17.59 -10.06 -6.33
N ASN A 239 -16.80 -9.23 -6.99
CA ASN A 239 -15.78 -8.41 -6.33
C ASN A 239 -16.41 -7.26 -5.52
N VAL A 240 -15.60 -6.60 -4.70
CA VAL A 240 -16.08 -5.54 -3.79
C VAL A 240 -16.76 -4.39 -4.55
N ALA A 241 -16.19 -3.97 -5.68
CA ALA A 241 -16.74 -2.88 -6.48
C ALA A 241 -18.12 -3.24 -7.06
N ASP A 242 -18.26 -4.44 -7.64
CA ASP A 242 -19.51 -4.89 -8.26
C ASP A 242 -20.62 -5.07 -7.22
N ARG A 243 -20.31 -5.63 -6.05
CA ARG A 243 -21.29 -5.82 -4.97
C ARG A 243 -21.85 -4.49 -4.47
N HIS A 244 -21.00 -3.51 -4.21
CA HIS A 244 -21.43 -2.19 -3.77
C HIS A 244 -22.13 -1.41 -4.89
N MET A 245 -21.66 -1.52 -6.13
CA MET A 245 -22.29 -0.91 -7.30
C MET A 245 -23.73 -1.41 -7.48
N LYS A 246 -23.99 -2.72 -7.34
CA LYS A 246 -25.34 -3.30 -7.42
C LYS A 246 -26.27 -2.72 -6.35
N GLN A 247 -25.77 -2.51 -5.13
CA GLN A 247 -26.58 -1.90 -4.07
C GLN A 247 -26.88 -0.42 -4.37
N ILE A 248 -25.90 0.33 -4.88
CA ILE A 248 -26.08 1.72 -5.31
C ILE A 248 -27.09 1.79 -6.45
N LEU A 249 -27.00 0.90 -7.44
CA LEU A 249 -27.96 0.79 -8.54
C LEU A 249 -29.38 0.49 -8.03
N SER A 250 -29.52 -0.45 -7.10
CA SER A 250 -30.81 -0.79 -6.47
C SER A 250 -31.44 0.42 -5.77
N ILE A 251 -30.63 1.18 -5.05
CA ILE A 251 -31.07 2.41 -4.37
C ILE A 251 -31.47 3.48 -5.40
N TYR A 252 -30.67 3.68 -6.43
CA TYR A 252 -30.97 4.62 -7.52
C TYR A 252 -32.31 4.31 -8.18
N ASN A 253 -32.53 3.04 -8.54
CA ASN A 253 -33.74 2.58 -9.19
C ASN A 253 -34.96 2.70 -8.25
N GLY A 254 -34.83 2.29 -6.98
CA GLY A 254 -35.91 2.25 -6.01
C GLY A 254 -37.04 1.29 -6.43
N ALA A 255 -38.22 1.46 -5.88
CA ALA A 255 -39.41 0.62 -6.17
C ALA A 255 -40.15 1.04 -7.45
N GLY A 256 -39.86 2.20 -8.01
CA GLY A 256 -40.53 2.72 -9.22
C GLY A 256 -40.05 2.04 -10.50
N ARG A 257 -40.90 2.03 -11.54
CA ARG A 257 -40.57 1.47 -12.86
C ARG A 257 -40.05 2.49 -13.86
N THR A 258 -40.15 3.78 -13.59
CA THR A 258 -39.75 4.87 -14.48
C THR A 258 -38.31 5.30 -14.21
N HIS A 259 -37.54 5.51 -15.27
CA HIS A 259 -36.14 5.93 -15.23
C HIS A 259 -35.16 4.94 -14.52
N ASN A 260 -35.46 3.66 -14.58
CA ASN A 260 -34.60 2.63 -14.03
C ASN A 260 -33.44 2.33 -14.99
N LEU A 261 -32.23 2.25 -14.43
CA LEU A 261 -31.05 1.83 -15.16
C LEU A 261 -30.97 0.29 -15.20
N PRO A 262 -30.62 -0.32 -16.34
CA PRO A 262 -30.41 -1.76 -16.44
C PRO A 262 -29.18 -2.20 -15.64
N CYS A 263 -29.16 -3.44 -15.15
CA CYS A 263 -27.98 -3.98 -14.51
C CYS A 263 -26.90 -4.30 -15.57
N LYS A 264 -25.85 -3.53 -15.62
CA LYS A 264 -24.67 -3.75 -16.45
C LYS A 264 -23.65 -4.63 -15.71
N ARG A 265 -22.89 -5.45 -16.45
CA ARG A 265 -21.84 -6.33 -15.91
C ARG A 265 -20.45 -5.77 -16.17
#